data_e1f3c48e199f25fe53f83731ffadf42f
#
_entry.id   e1f3c48e199f25fe53f83731ffadf42f
#
_cell.length_a   1.000
_cell.length_b   1.000
_cell.length_c   1.000
_cell.angle_alpha   90.00
_cell.angle_beta   90.00
_cell.angle_gamma   90.00
#
_symmetry.space_group_name_H-M   'P 1'
#
loop_
_entity.id
_entity.type
_entity.pdbx_description
1 polymer ?
#
loop_
_entity_poly.entity_id
_entity_poly.type
_entity_poly.pdbx_seq_one_letter_code
_entity_poly.pdbx_strand_id
1 'polypeptide(L)'
;DGPAVGEFARWLTEHGFGASDWWVLEALGGPRERLRQTTAAGFDFSDVAAPVAVAVQVAGAGGLPRSSGLPDTHFAHDGQITKSPVRALTLAALAPRPGLHLWDVGAGSGSISVEWCLAGGYASAIEQHAERVANIRCNGASFGLEKSLHVVEGLAPDALAGLAPPAAI
;
A
#
# COMPACT_ATOMS: atom_id res chain seq x y z
N ASP A 1 19.14 -10.27 3.30
CA ASP A 1 19.92 -11.52 3.21
C ASP A 1 19.57 -12.26 1.92
N GLY A 2 20.31 -13.35 1.61
CA GLY A 2 20.14 -14.10 0.36
C GLY A 2 18.74 -14.67 0.16
N PRO A 3 18.13 -15.34 1.14
CA PRO A 3 16.77 -15.89 1.04
C PRO A 3 15.71 -14.84 0.69
N ALA A 4 15.76 -13.65 1.29
CA ALA A 4 14.80 -12.58 1.03
C ALA A 4 14.82 -12.09 -0.42
N VAL A 5 15.95 -12.21 -1.13
CA VAL A 5 16.05 -11.86 -2.56
C VAL A 5 15.18 -12.78 -3.39
N GLY A 6 15.21 -14.08 -3.12
CA GLY A 6 14.37 -15.07 -3.81
C GLY A 6 12.88 -14.94 -3.46
N GLU A 7 12.55 -14.65 -2.20
CA GLU A 7 11.18 -14.41 -1.77
C GLU A 7 10.59 -13.19 -2.50
N PHE A 8 11.35 -12.11 -2.62
CA PHE A 8 10.92 -10.92 -3.33
C PHE A 8 10.77 -11.14 -4.84
N ALA A 9 11.66 -11.90 -5.49
CA ALA A 9 11.53 -12.27 -6.90
C ALA A 9 10.26 -13.12 -7.14
N ARG A 10 9.96 -14.06 -6.24
CA ARG A 10 8.75 -14.87 -6.29
C ARG A 10 7.51 -14.00 -6.11
N TRP A 11 7.50 -13.12 -5.12
CA TRP A 11 6.40 -12.19 -4.88
C TRP A 11 6.09 -11.33 -6.11
N LEU A 12 7.11 -10.75 -6.75
CA LEU A 12 6.92 -10.00 -8.01
C LEU A 12 6.30 -10.87 -9.10
N THR A 13 6.74 -12.12 -9.23
CA THR A 13 6.22 -13.05 -10.24
C THR A 13 4.75 -13.37 -10.00
N GLU A 14 4.37 -13.66 -8.77
CA GLU A 14 2.99 -13.95 -8.35
C GLU A 14 2.05 -12.75 -8.56
N HIS A 15 2.59 -11.53 -8.51
CA HIS A 15 1.82 -10.28 -8.73
C HIS A 15 1.88 -9.75 -10.16
N GLY A 16 2.32 -10.57 -11.14
CA GLY A 16 2.31 -10.21 -12.56
C GLY A 16 3.50 -9.38 -13.03
N PHE A 17 4.55 -9.27 -12.23
CA PHE A 17 5.79 -8.53 -12.53
C PHE A 17 6.97 -9.46 -12.82
N GLY A 18 6.73 -10.72 -13.15
CA GLY A 18 7.78 -11.72 -13.41
C GLY A 18 8.73 -11.39 -14.56
N ALA A 19 8.29 -10.57 -15.53
CA ALA A 19 9.10 -10.10 -16.63
C ALA A 19 10.07 -8.95 -16.27
N SER A 20 10.04 -8.46 -15.02
CA SER A 20 10.92 -7.39 -14.55
C SER A 20 12.39 -7.81 -14.64
N ASP A 21 13.25 -6.95 -15.20
CA ASP A 21 14.69 -7.15 -15.12
C ASP A 21 15.18 -7.06 -13.68
N TRP A 22 16.07 -7.97 -13.32
CA TRP A 22 16.49 -8.21 -11.96
C TRP A 22 18.01 -8.29 -11.85
N TRP A 23 18.63 -7.39 -11.11
CA TRP A 23 20.06 -7.40 -10.82
C TRP A 23 20.31 -7.71 -9.37
N VAL A 24 21.10 -8.73 -9.10
CA VAL A 24 21.59 -9.07 -7.76
C VAL A 24 23.00 -8.53 -7.62
N LEU A 25 23.18 -7.65 -6.66
CA LEU A 25 24.38 -6.85 -6.42
C LEU A 25 24.99 -7.28 -5.08
N GLU A 26 26.00 -8.14 -5.12
CA GLU A 26 26.60 -8.74 -3.92
C GLU A 26 27.94 -8.10 -3.59
N ALA A 27 28.18 -7.78 -2.34
CA ALA A 27 29.41 -7.26 -1.77
C ALA A 27 30.06 -6.12 -2.59
N LEU A 28 29.21 -5.20 -3.10
CA LEU A 28 29.63 -4.08 -3.95
C LEU A 28 30.80 -3.29 -3.35
N GLY A 29 31.78 -2.96 -4.21
CA GLY A 29 32.99 -2.22 -3.84
C GLY A 29 34.02 -3.06 -3.08
N GLY A 30 33.82 -4.35 -2.95
CA GLY A 30 34.70 -5.24 -2.21
C GLY A 30 35.32 -6.34 -3.08
N PRO A 31 36.30 -7.09 -2.54
CA PRO A 31 36.98 -8.16 -3.30
C PRO A 31 36.07 -9.35 -3.64
N ARG A 32 34.87 -9.41 -3.06
CA ARG A 32 33.87 -10.44 -3.35
C ARG A 32 32.70 -9.90 -4.17
N GLU A 33 32.88 -8.75 -4.82
CA GLU A 33 31.85 -8.14 -5.65
C GLU A 33 31.39 -9.10 -6.75
N ARG A 34 30.08 -9.26 -6.87
CA ARG A 34 29.45 -10.06 -7.91
C ARG A 34 28.15 -9.42 -8.37
N LEU A 35 28.03 -9.20 -9.67
CA LEU A 35 26.79 -8.75 -10.32
C LEU A 35 26.22 -9.90 -11.15
N ARG A 36 24.93 -10.16 -10.95
CA ARG A 36 24.19 -11.13 -11.76
C ARG A 36 22.89 -10.53 -12.22
N GLN A 37 22.54 -10.80 -13.47
CA GLN A 37 21.28 -10.33 -14.06
C GLN A 37 20.41 -11.52 -14.44
N THR A 38 19.10 -11.37 -14.22
CA THR A 38 18.07 -12.31 -14.64
C THR A 38 16.74 -11.54 -14.75
N THR A 39 15.61 -12.23 -14.85
CA THR A 39 14.28 -11.65 -14.60
C THR A 39 13.74 -12.13 -13.25
N ALA A 40 12.71 -11.46 -12.72
CA ALA A 40 12.10 -11.91 -11.48
C ALA A 40 11.58 -13.35 -11.58
N ALA A 41 10.94 -13.72 -12.70
CA ALA A 41 10.47 -15.08 -12.96
C ALA A 41 11.60 -16.08 -13.21
N GLY A 42 12.75 -15.62 -13.73
CA GLY A 42 13.92 -16.44 -14.01
C GLY A 42 14.92 -16.53 -12.85
N PHE A 43 14.58 -15.99 -11.68
CA PHE A 43 15.49 -16.05 -10.54
C PHE A 43 15.60 -17.46 -9.97
N ASP A 44 16.81 -18.02 -10.05
CA ASP A 44 17.15 -19.38 -9.57
C ASP A 44 18.44 -19.44 -8.75
N PHE A 45 18.99 -18.28 -8.33
CA PHE A 45 20.27 -18.24 -7.61
C PHE A 45 20.13 -18.72 -6.17
N SER A 46 20.70 -19.87 -5.85
CA SER A 46 20.70 -20.48 -4.51
C SER A 46 21.84 -20.01 -3.61
N ASP A 47 22.86 -19.35 -4.18
CA ASP A 47 24.13 -19.00 -3.54
C ASP A 47 24.29 -17.48 -3.33
N VAL A 48 23.20 -16.75 -3.12
CA VAL A 48 23.24 -15.30 -2.89
C VAL A 48 23.87 -15.00 -1.54
N ALA A 49 24.97 -14.25 -1.55
CA ALA A 49 25.75 -13.91 -0.36
C ALA A 49 25.49 -12.48 0.10
N ALA A 50 25.41 -12.28 1.42
CA ALA A 50 25.34 -10.96 2.03
C ALA A 50 26.74 -10.29 2.09
N PRO A 51 26.84 -8.94 2.08
CA PRO A 51 25.76 -7.99 1.87
C PRO A 51 25.24 -8.00 0.43
N VAL A 52 23.93 -7.85 0.25
CA VAL A 52 23.28 -7.89 -1.04
C VAL A 52 22.26 -6.76 -1.20
N ALA A 53 22.24 -6.16 -2.38
CA ALA A 53 21.22 -5.25 -2.85
C ALA A 53 20.59 -5.81 -4.13
N VAL A 54 19.38 -5.35 -4.44
CA VAL A 54 18.68 -5.71 -5.66
C VAL A 54 18.29 -4.43 -6.39
N ALA A 55 18.54 -4.39 -7.71
CA ALA A 55 17.96 -3.39 -8.59
C ALA A 55 16.90 -4.07 -9.47
N VAL A 56 15.79 -3.39 -9.69
CA VAL A 56 14.65 -3.91 -10.46
C VAL A 56 14.21 -2.88 -11.47
N GLN A 57 14.17 -3.26 -12.75
CA GLN A 57 13.45 -2.50 -13.76
C GLN A 57 12.09 -3.17 -13.98
N VAL A 58 11.05 -2.52 -13.43
CA VAL A 58 9.72 -3.11 -13.38
C VAL A 58 9.13 -3.26 -14.78
N ALA A 59 8.66 -4.47 -15.10
CA ALA A 59 7.92 -4.79 -16.31
C ALA A 59 6.81 -5.80 -15.98
N GLY A 60 5.61 -5.58 -16.49
CA GLY A 60 4.47 -6.47 -16.24
C GLY A 60 3.15 -5.73 -16.15
N ALA A 61 2.28 -6.21 -15.25
CA ALA A 61 0.96 -5.62 -15.04
C ALA A 61 1.06 -4.12 -14.71
N GLY A 62 0.13 -3.34 -15.21
CA GLY A 62 0.03 -1.92 -14.87
C GLY A 62 -0.16 -1.73 -13.37
N GLY A 63 0.47 -0.71 -12.81
CA GLY A 63 0.22 -0.30 -11.43
C GLY A 63 -1.16 0.36 -11.26
N LEU A 64 -1.46 0.77 -10.03
CA LEU A 64 -2.67 1.53 -9.73
C LEU A 64 -2.66 2.88 -10.47
N PRO A 65 -3.81 3.33 -10.98
CA PRO A 65 -3.92 4.67 -11.54
C PRO A 65 -3.66 5.72 -10.44
N ARG A 66 -3.06 6.84 -10.82
CA ARG A 66 -2.84 7.95 -9.88
C ARG A 66 -4.09 8.82 -9.68
N SER A 67 -5.12 8.62 -10.52
CA SER A 67 -6.40 9.30 -10.35
C SER A 67 -7.20 8.68 -9.23
N SER A 68 -7.96 9.50 -8.50
CA SER A 68 -8.91 9.02 -7.50
C SER A 68 -10.05 8.21 -8.14
N GLY A 69 -10.71 7.38 -7.35
CA GLY A 69 -11.82 6.54 -7.79
C GLY A 69 -11.36 5.17 -8.28
N LEU A 70 -10.47 4.52 -7.55
CA LEU A 70 -10.11 3.13 -7.82
C LEU A 70 -11.36 2.23 -7.93
N PRO A 71 -11.34 1.17 -8.77
CA PRO A 71 -12.46 0.22 -8.82
C PRO A 71 -12.82 -0.33 -7.43
N ASP A 72 -14.11 -0.47 -7.14
CA ASP A 72 -14.59 -0.99 -5.86
C ASP A 72 -14.05 -2.40 -5.57
N THR A 73 -13.74 -3.17 -6.61
CA THR A 73 -13.16 -4.51 -6.52
C THR A 73 -11.76 -4.58 -5.89
N HIS A 74 -11.09 -3.45 -5.74
CA HIS A 74 -9.80 -3.39 -5.02
C HIS A 74 -9.96 -3.36 -3.50
N PHE A 75 -11.20 -3.24 -3.00
CA PHE A 75 -11.47 -3.08 -1.58
C PHE A 75 -12.26 -4.25 -1.01
N ALA A 76 -11.87 -4.73 0.17
CA ALA A 76 -12.72 -5.56 1.00
C ALA A 76 -13.86 -4.71 1.59
N HIS A 77 -15.10 -5.16 1.48
CA HIS A 77 -16.28 -4.47 2.01
C HIS A 77 -17.48 -5.42 2.19
N ASP A 78 -18.41 -5.07 3.06
CA ASP A 78 -19.67 -5.78 3.35
C ASP A 78 -20.85 -5.35 2.45
N GLY A 79 -20.59 -4.61 1.40
CA GLY A 79 -21.57 -3.91 0.57
C GLY A 79 -21.64 -2.40 0.85
N GLN A 80 -21.19 -1.97 2.02
CA GLN A 80 -21.06 -0.56 2.39
C GLN A 80 -19.69 -0.04 1.95
N ILE A 81 -19.68 0.59 0.79
CA ILE A 81 -18.52 1.27 0.22
C ILE A 81 -18.97 2.51 -0.55
N THR A 82 -18.27 3.61 -0.37
CA THR A 82 -18.42 4.78 -1.24
C THR A 82 -18.02 4.40 -2.65
N LYS A 83 -18.98 4.39 -3.57
CA LYS A 83 -18.77 3.95 -4.96
C LYS A 83 -17.71 4.79 -5.66
N SER A 84 -16.94 4.13 -6.55
CA SER A 84 -15.81 4.73 -7.27
C SER A 84 -16.07 6.14 -7.80
N PRO A 85 -17.17 6.46 -8.53
CA PRO A 85 -17.41 7.82 -9.01
C PRO A 85 -17.65 8.83 -7.88
N VAL A 86 -18.38 8.42 -6.84
CA VAL A 86 -18.67 9.28 -5.67
C VAL A 86 -17.37 9.52 -4.89
N ARG A 87 -16.57 8.49 -4.69
CA ARG A 87 -15.27 8.57 -4.03
C ARG A 87 -14.31 9.51 -4.76
N ALA A 88 -14.26 9.45 -6.10
CA ALA A 88 -13.47 10.38 -6.90
C ALA A 88 -13.89 11.82 -6.70
N LEU A 89 -15.20 12.11 -6.68
CA LEU A 89 -15.73 13.47 -6.44
C LEU A 89 -15.44 13.93 -5.01
N THR A 90 -15.61 13.06 -4.01
CA THR A 90 -15.30 13.35 -2.62
C THR A 90 -13.84 13.73 -2.44
N LEU A 91 -12.93 12.93 -2.99
CA LEU A 91 -11.49 13.20 -2.89
C LEU A 91 -11.09 14.46 -3.68
N ALA A 92 -11.73 14.72 -4.82
CA ALA A 92 -11.51 15.97 -5.54
C ALA A 92 -11.92 17.20 -4.70
N ALA A 93 -13.04 17.11 -3.96
CA ALA A 93 -13.50 18.17 -3.06
C ALA A 93 -12.61 18.34 -1.81
N LEU A 94 -12.17 17.23 -1.22
CA LEU A 94 -11.27 17.22 -0.05
C LEU A 94 -9.85 17.68 -0.41
N ALA A 95 -9.44 17.56 -1.67
CA ALA A 95 -8.15 17.99 -2.21
C ALA A 95 -6.94 17.48 -1.41
N PRO A 96 -6.72 16.15 -1.33
CA PRO A 96 -5.63 15.56 -0.58
C PRO A 96 -4.27 16.10 -1.03
N ARG A 97 -3.38 16.31 -0.05
CA ARG A 97 -1.99 16.71 -0.29
C ARG A 97 -1.07 15.95 0.65
N PRO A 98 0.20 15.72 0.25
CA PRO A 98 1.17 15.06 1.10
C PRO A 98 1.26 15.70 2.50
N GLY A 99 1.26 14.85 3.52
CA GLY A 99 1.39 15.25 4.91
C GLY A 99 0.13 15.82 5.56
N LEU A 100 -1.01 15.90 4.86
CA LEU A 100 -2.27 16.34 5.47
C LEU A 100 -2.99 15.18 6.17
N HIS A 101 -3.65 15.47 7.30
CA HIS A 101 -4.39 14.52 8.10
C HIS A 101 -5.88 14.58 7.79
N LEU A 102 -6.47 13.42 7.50
CA LEU A 102 -7.91 13.23 7.35
C LEU A 102 -8.49 12.55 8.61
N TRP A 103 -9.62 13.03 9.08
CA TRP A 103 -10.53 12.24 9.91
C TRP A 103 -11.65 11.69 9.01
N ASP A 104 -11.70 10.38 8.83
CA ASP A 104 -12.76 9.68 8.09
C ASP A 104 -13.73 9.08 9.10
N VAL A 105 -14.79 9.82 9.41
CA VAL A 105 -15.75 9.46 10.47
C VAL A 105 -16.89 8.63 9.90
N GLY A 106 -17.01 7.40 10.37
CA GLY A 106 -17.89 6.40 9.78
C GLY A 106 -17.26 5.79 8.52
N ALA A 107 -15.98 5.44 8.60
CA ALA A 107 -15.14 5.10 7.45
C ALA A 107 -15.63 3.90 6.61
N GLY A 108 -16.52 3.05 7.14
CA GLY A 108 -17.08 1.90 6.42
C GLY A 108 -15.99 0.92 5.98
N SER A 109 -15.71 0.85 4.68
CA SER A 109 -14.61 0.07 4.13
C SER A 109 -13.24 0.76 4.21
N GLY A 110 -13.19 2.04 4.59
CA GLY A 110 -11.98 2.85 4.59
C GLY A 110 -11.49 3.28 3.20
N SER A 111 -12.32 3.14 2.18
CA SER A 111 -11.89 3.40 0.81
C SER A 111 -11.50 4.87 0.53
N ILE A 112 -12.14 5.83 1.22
CA ILE A 112 -11.75 7.26 1.20
C ILE A 112 -10.39 7.42 1.87
N SER A 113 -10.23 6.87 3.09
CA SER A 113 -8.96 6.90 3.84
C SER A 113 -7.80 6.31 3.06
N VAL A 114 -8.01 5.16 2.40
CA VAL A 114 -6.98 4.50 1.57
C VAL A 114 -6.52 5.42 0.43
N GLU A 115 -7.45 5.94 -0.36
CA GLU A 115 -7.08 6.80 -1.49
C GLU A 115 -6.51 8.16 -1.04
N TRP A 116 -6.93 8.69 0.11
CA TRP A 116 -6.30 9.85 0.74
C TRP A 116 -4.82 9.57 1.08
N CYS A 117 -4.55 8.39 1.68
CA CYS A 117 -3.19 7.99 2.02
C CYS A 117 -2.34 7.72 0.77
N LEU A 118 -2.91 7.14 -0.29
CA LEU A 118 -2.24 6.95 -1.59
C LEU A 118 -1.83 8.29 -2.24
N ALA A 119 -2.56 9.37 -1.95
CA ALA A 119 -2.20 10.72 -2.37
C ALA A 119 -1.09 11.35 -1.52
N GLY A 120 -0.53 10.61 -0.54
CA GLY A 120 0.57 11.05 0.32
C GLY A 120 0.15 11.68 1.65
N GLY A 121 -1.15 11.72 1.96
CA GLY A 121 -1.67 12.10 3.26
C GLY A 121 -1.58 10.97 4.29
N TYR A 122 -2.12 11.23 5.47
CA TYR A 122 -2.39 10.20 6.47
C TYR A 122 -3.82 10.36 7.01
N ALA A 123 -4.42 9.26 7.48
CA ALA A 123 -5.80 9.26 7.90
C ALA A 123 -6.01 8.55 9.24
N SER A 124 -6.95 9.08 10.03
CA SER A 124 -7.59 8.34 11.12
C SER A 124 -8.98 7.94 10.64
N ALA A 125 -9.16 6.62 10.42
CA ALA A 125 -10.41 6.03 10.00
C ALA A 125 -11.17 5.54 11.24
N ILE A 126 -12.31 6.18 11.55
CA ILE A 126 -13.14 5.91 12.71
C ILE A 126 -14.35 5.08 12.26
N GLU A 127 -14.53 3.91 12.84
CA GLU A 127 -15.65 3.01 12.51
C GLU A 127 -16.08 2.25 13.78
N GLN A 128 -17.38 2.14 14.01
CA GLN A 128 -17.93 1.48 15.19
C GLN A 128 -18.15 -0.03 15.02
N HIS A 129 -18.28 -0.51 13.77
CA HIS A 129 -18.58 -1.91 13.50
C HIS A 129 -17.29 -2.70 13.32
N ALA A 130 -17.03 -3.67 14.21
CA ALA A 130 -15.79 -4.47 14.23
C ALA A 130 -15.49 -5.15 12.89
N GLU A 131 -16.52 -5.65 12.17
CA GLU A 131 -16.33 -6.28 10.86
C GLU A 131 -15.80 -5.27 9.80
N ARG A 132 -16.28 -4.02 9.84
CA ARG A 132 -15.80 -2.95 8.95
C ARG A 132 -14.42 -2.47 9.34
N VAL A 133 -14.13 -2.39 10.63
CA VAL A 133 -12.77 -2.14 11.14
C VAL A 133 -11.78 -3.18 10.59
N ALA A 134 -12.18 -4.47 10.55
CA ALA A 134 -11.37 -5.51 9.93
C ALA A 134 -11.16 -5.28 8.43
N ASN A 135 -12.20 -4.87 7.69
CA ASN A 135 -12.09 -4.50 6.28
C ASN A 135 -11.14 -3.32 6.06
N ILE A 136 -11.22 -2.26 6.90
CA ILE A 136 -10.30 -1.11 6.81
C ILE A 136 -8.85 -1.55 7.00
N ARG A 137 -8.58 -2.39 8.00
CA ARG A 137 -7.23 -2.93 8.25
C ARG A 137 -6.74 -3.79 7.09
N CYS A 138 -7.59 -4.66 6.56
CA CYS A 138 -7.29 -5.48 5.39
C CYS A 138 -6.95 -4.60 4.18
N ASN A 139 -7.76 -3.59 3.90
CA ASN A 139 -7.52 -2.65 2.82
C ASN A 139 -6.21 -1.86 3.05
N GLY A 140 -5.97 -1.35 4.26
CA GLY A 140 -4.70 -0.68 4.61
C GLY A 140 -3.48 -1.55 4.31
N ALA A 141 -3.51 -2.82 4.73
CA ALA A 141 -2.42 -3.77 4.48
C ALA A 141 -2.24 -4.09 2.98
N SER A 142 -3.35 -4.31 2.24
CA SER A 142 -3.31 -4.61 0.80
C SER A 142 -2.67 -3.49 -0.04
N PHE A 143 -2.78 -2.24 0.43
CA PHE A 143 -2.17 -1.07 -0.20
C PHE A 143 -0.85 -0.63 0.45
N GLY A 144 -0.34 -1.35 1.46
CA GLY A 144 0.91 -1.02 2.16
C GLY A 144 0.84 0.27 2.98
N LEU A 145 -0.32 0.58 3.56
CA LEU A 145 -0.63 1.86 4.21
C LEU A 145 -0.66 1.79 5.75
N GLU A 146 -0.16 0.72 6.36
CA GLU A 146 -0.22 0.50 7.81
C GLU A 146 0.43 1.62 8.63
N LYS A 147 1.35 2.37 8.02
CA LYS A 147 2.03 3.51 8.68
C LYS A 147 1.28 4.83 8.52
N SER A 148 0.43 4.95 7.50
CA SER A 148 -0.29 6.19 7.17
C SER A 148 -1.79 6.12 7.46
N LEU A 149 -2.34 4.92 7.65
CA LEU A 149 -3.74 4.68 7.97
C LEU A 149 -3.88 4.18 9.41
N HIS A 150 -4.34 5.06 10.30
CA HIS A 150 -4.66 4.72 11.69
C HIS A 150 -6.14 4.36 11.80
N VAL A 151 -6.44 3.14 12.27
CA VAL A 151 -7.81 2.64 12.39
C VAL A 151 -8.27 2.69 13.84
N VAL A 152 -9.32 3.44 14.11
CA VAL A 152 -9.92 3.63 15.43
C VAL A 152 -11.29 2.97 15.48
N GLU A 153 -11.43 1.95 16.31
CA GLU A 153 -12.71 1.32 16.58
C GLU A 153 -13.46 2.11 17.63
N GLY A 154 -14.63 2.64 17.30
CA GLY A 154 -15.44 3.41 18.21
C GLY A 154 -16.42 4.35 17.53
N LEU A 155 -17.21 5.01 18.34
CA LEU A 155 -18.24 5.98 17.93
C LEU A 155 -17.73 7.40 18.12
N ALA A 156 -17.91 8.24 17.11
CA ALA A 156 -17.71 9.68 17.27
C ALA A 156 -18.84 10.29 18.14
N PRO A 157 -18.57 11.30 18.98
CA PRO A 157 -17.30 12.04 19.07
C PRO A 157 -16.23 11.39 19.97
N ASP A 158 -16.59 10.40 20.79
CA ASP A 158 -15.70 9.85 21.83
C ASP A 158 -14.40 9.26 21.24
N ALA A 159 -14.52 8.57 20.11
CA ALA A 159 -13.38 7.98 19.41
C ALA A 159 -12.43 9.02 18.78
N LEU A 160 -12.77 10.29 18.76
CA LEU A 160 -11.93 11.38 18.29
C LEU A 160 -10.99 11.92 19.38
N ALA A 161 -11.25 11.56 20.64
CA ALA A 161 -10.47 12.06 21.77
C ALA A 161 -8.99 11.63 21.65
N GLY A 162 -8.10 12.60 21.75
CA GLY A 162 -6.65 12.38 21.67
C GLY A 162 -6.07 12.25 20.28
N LEU A 163 -6.89 12.27 19.21
CA LEU A 163 -6.38 12.32 17.85
C LEU A 163 -5.82 13.72 17.54
N ALA A 164 -4.76 13.75 16.73
CA ALA A 164 -4.22 15.00 16.21
C ALA A 164 -5.27 15.73 15.35
N PRO A 165 -5.34 17.07 15.36
CA PRO A 165 -6.30 17.83 14.57
C PRO A 165 -6.23 17.48 13.08
N PRO A 166 -7.37 17.35 12.37
CA PRO A 166 -7.40 17.07 10.96
C PRO A 166 -7.28 18.33 10.11
N ALA A 167 -6.83 18.18 8.88
CA ALA A 167 -6.94 19.18 7.83
C ALA A 167 -8.26 19.04 7.04
N ALA A 168 -8.90 17.87 7.09
CA ALA A 168 -10.18 17.55 6.46
C ALA A 168 -10.96 16.51 7.30
N ILE A 169 -12.28 16.56 7.21
CA ILE A 169 -13.21 15.61 7.84
C ILE A 169 -14.23 15.16 6.80
#